data_513de3c918314278f97b96b7f31c0952
#
_entry.id   513de3c918314278f97b96b7f31c0952
#
_cell.length_a   1.000
_cell.length_b   1.000
_cell.length_c   1.000
_cell.angle_alpha   90.00
_cell.angle_beta   90.00
_cell.angle_gamma   90.00
#
_symmetry.space_group_name_H-M   'P 1'
#
loop_
_entity.id
_entity.type
_entity.pdbx_description
1 polymer ?
#
loop_
_entity_poly.entity_id
_entity_poly.type
_entity_poly.pdbx_seq_one_letter_code
_entity_poly.pdbx_strand_id
1 'polypeptide(L)'
;MAANVKIVSEGKSYSYLIHSSFLAIAIILLCCFHSVLWLFMLTSCILLLLFTTGVEIDQDIGRVRKYTGWLHLRWGIWLPLNHFTKVELEEFVVTKPVDSWNRFGPTSSKTFDILLIDVDDEIFELNDFFDYDKAVECFESIELTGLKGENKYALETLKLTQRRRLQRRR
;
A
#
# COMPACT_ATOMS: atom_id res chain seq x y z
N MET A 1 -5.14 8.90 28.65
CA MET A 1 -6.01 8.46 27.55
C MET A 1 -5.10 7.78 26.53
N ALA A 2 -5.39 6.53 26.15
CA ALA A 2 -4.64 5.89 25.08
C ALA A 2 -5.09 6.55 23.76
N ALA A 3 -4.14 7.07 22.95
CA ALA A 3 -4.44 7.64 21.67
C ALA A 3 -5.10 6.56 20.78
N ASN A 4 -6.21 6.89 20.14
CA ASN A 4 -6.91 5.98 19.21
C ASN A 4 -6.18 5.98 17.86
N VAL A 5 -5.01 5.33 17.84
CA VAL A 5 -4.16 5.25 16.65
C VAL A 5 -4.51 3.99 15.90
N LYS A 6 -5.11 4.14 14.72
CA LYS A 6 -5.37 3.03 13.80
C LYS A 6 -4.20 2.84 12.85
N ILE A 7 -3.79 1.59 12.67
CA ILE A 7 -2.66 1.20 11.83
C ILE A 7 -3.20 0.31 10.72
N VAL A 8 -3.07 0.76 9.47
CA VAL A 8 -3.36 -0.05 8.30
C VAL A 8 -2.03 -0.41 7.63
N SER A 9 -1.64 -1.67 7.76
CA SER A 9 -0.41 -2.13 7.12
C SER A 9 -0.69 -2.54 5.68
N GLU A 10 0.15 -2.12 4.75
CA GLU A 10 0.08 -2.50 3.33
C GLU A 10 0.19 -4.00 3.12
N GLY A 11 0.48 -4.79 3.92
CA GLY A 11 0.82 -6.17 3.64
C GLY A 11 2.21 -6.27 2.99
N LYS A 12 2.67 -7.49 2.83
CA LYS A 12 4.01 -7.77 2.34
C LYS A 12 4.12 -7.35 0.88
N SER A 13 4.83 -6.25 0.64
CA SER A 13 5.15 -5.71 -0.66
C SER A 13 5.79 -6.78 -1.58
N TYR A 14 5.70 -6.57 -2.89
CA TYR A 14 6.31 -7.42 -3.93
C TYR A 14 7.81 -7.72 -3.68
N SER A 15 8.47 -6.88 -2.92
CA SER A 15 9.85 -7.08 -2.48
C SER A 15 10.04 -8.35 -1.64
N TYR A 16 8.96 -8.86 -1.02
CA TYR A 16 9.02 -10.07 -0.19
C TYR A 16 9.45 -11.32 -0.97
N LEU A 17 8.98 -11.50 -2.21
CA LEU A 17 9.39 -12.62 -3.06
C LEU A 17 10.87 -12.55 -3.43
N ILE A 18 11.36 -11.35 -3.71
CA ILE A 18 12.76 -11.11 -4.02
C ILE A 18 13.62 -11.41 -2.78
N HIS A 19 13.24 -10.88 -1.62
CA HIS A 19 13.98 -11.11 -0.38
C HIS A 19 13.94 -12.57 0.08
N SER A 20 12.83 -13.29 -0.12
CA SER A 20 12.74 -14.71 0.19
C SER A 20 13.63 -15.57 -0.71
N SER A 21 13.78 -15.21 -1.99
CA SER A 21 14.70 -15.90 -2.89
C SER A 21 16.16 -15.65 -2.51
N PHE A 22 16.55 -14.44 -2.14
CA PHE A 22 17.89 -14.15 -1.61
C PHE A 22 18.17 -14.91 -0.31
N LEU A 23 17.18 -15.00 0.58
CA LEU A 23 17.27 -15.77 1.82
C LEU A 23 17.54 -17.26 1.52
N ALA A 24 16.80 -17.85 0.58
CA ALA A 24 16.98 -19.25 0.20
C ALA A 24 18.38 -19.49 -0.38
N ILE A 25 18.86 -18.62 -1.25
CA ILE A 25 20.22 -18.70 -1.81
C ILE A 25 21.27 -18.56 -0.70
N ALA A 26 21.11 -17.62 0.24
CA ALA A 26 22.03 -17.43 1.35
C ALA A 26 22.11 -18.68 2.25
N ILE A 27 20.98 -19.35 2.51
CA ILE A 27 20.95 -20.63 3.28
C ILE A 27 21.72 -21.73 2.54
N ILE A 28 21.51 -21.90 1.24
CA ILE A 28 22.20 -22.91 0.42
C ILE A 28 23.71 -22.66 0.46
N LEU A 29 24.14 -21.42 0.28
CA LEU A 29 25.55 -21.07 0.29
C LEU A 29 26.18 -21.24 1.68
N LEU A 30 25.44 -20.98 2.75
CA LEU A 30 25.87 -21.24 4.13
C LEU A 30 26.14 -22.74 4.34
N CYS A 31 25.23 -23.59 3.87
CA CYS A 31 25.38 -25.05 3.96
C CYS A 31 26.59 -25.57 3.17
N CYS A 32 26.87 -24.95 2.02
CA CYS A 32 27.97 -25.42 1.15
C CYS A 32 29.34 -24.93 1.58
N PHE A 33 29.47 -23.72 2.09
CA PHE A 33 30.78 -23.06 2.26
C PHE A 33 31.20 -22.80 3.71
N HIS A 34 30.35 -23.01 4.69
CA HIS A 34 30.61 -22.80 6.14
C HIS A 34 31.37 -21.52 6.48
N SER A 35 31.17 -20.46 5.71
CA SER A 35 31.87 -19.18 5.86
C SER A 35 31.07 -18.21 6.75
N VAL A 36 31.76 -17.51 7.64
CA VAL A 36 31.17 -16.45 8.48
C VAL A 36 30.49 -15.35 7.66
N LEU A 37 30.99 -15.09 6.44
CA LEU A 37 30.39 -14.13 5.52
C LEU A 37 28.93 -14.45 5.16
N TRP A 38 28.60 -15.74 5.00
CA TRP A 38 27.23 -16.16 4.68
C TRP A 38 26.28 -15.98 5.86
N LEU A 39 26.79 -16.07 7.08
CA LEU A 39 26.02 -15.78 8.28
C LEU A 39 25.61 -14.31 8.33
N PHE A 40 26.51 -13.39 7.96
CA PHE A 40 26.17 -11.96 7.84
C PHE A 40 25.14 -11.69 6.74
N MET A 41 25.25 -12.35 5.59
CA MET A 41 24.24 -12.21 4.54
C MET A 41 22.87 -12.74 4.98
N LEU A 42 22.84 -13.87 5.67
CA LEU A 42 21.60 -14.45 6.19
C LEU A 42 20.94 -13.52 7.20
N THR A 43 21.68 -12.99 8.16
CA THR A 43 21.14 -12.03 9.15
C THR A 43 20.64 -10.75 8.48
N SER A 44 21.37 -10.23 7.50
CA SER A 44 20.94 -9.06 6.74
C SER A 44 19.62 -9.30 5.99
N CYS A 45 19.47 -10.48 5.34
CA CYS A 45 18.22 -10.83 4.66
C CYS A 45 17.04 -10.96 5.64
N ILE A 46 17.26 -11.57 6.81
CA ILE A 46 16.23 -11.67 7.85
C ILE A 46 15.81 -10.28 8.34
N LEU A 47 16.77 -9.39 8.56
CA LEU A 47 16.50 -8.02 8.96
C LEU A 47 15.65 -7.27 7.93
N LEU A 48 15.93 -7.44 6.64
CA LEU A 48 15.15 -6.83 5.56
C LEU A 48 13.71 -7.38 5.48
N LEU A 49 13.48 -8.65 5.83
CA LEU A 49 12.14 -9.24 5.86
C LEU A 49 11.25 -8.69 6.96
N LEU A 50 11.82 -8.05 7.97
CA LEU A 50 11.10 -7.44 9.08
C LEU A 50 10.67 -5.98 8.79
N PHE A 51 11.05 -5.46 7.62
CA PHE A 51 10.60 -4.14 7.17
C PHE A 51 9.12 -4.17 6.81
N THR A 52 8.38 -3.23 7.36
CA THR A 52 6.94 -3.04 7.10
C THR A 52 6.68 -1.61 6.67
N THR A 53 5.75 -1.43 5.75
CA THR A 53 5.23 -0.14 5.32
C THR A 53 3.74 -0.07 5.57
N GLY A 54 3.19 1.12 5.68
CA GLY A 54 1.77 1.31 5.85
C GLY A 54 1.40 2.73 6.24
N VAL A 55 0.13 2.91 6.55
CA VAL A 55 -0.44 4.18 6.99
C VAL A 55 -0.84 4.09 8.45
N GLU A 56 -0.52 5.11 9.20
CA GLU A 56 -0.91 5.27 10.60
C GLU A 56 -1.76 6.53 10.72
N ILE A 57 -2.94 6.39 11.32
CA ILE A 57 -3.96 7.42 11.43
C ILE A 57 -4.23 7.67 12.91
N ASP A 58 -4.01 8.88 13.35
CA ASP A 58 -4.35 9.35 14.69
C ASP A 58 -5.69 10.11 14.61
N GLN A 59 -6.76 9.41 14.94
CA GLN A 59 -8.12 9.95 14.83
C GLN A 59 -8.40 11.05 15.86
N ASP A 60 -7.75 10.99 17.03
CA ASP A 60 -7.99 11.96 18.11
C ASP A 60 -7.44 13.34 17.76
N ILE A 61 -6.30 13.39 17.07
CA ILE A 61 -5.61 14.64 16.69
C ILE A 61 -5.89 15.01 15.23
N GLY A 62 -6.44 14.11 14.43
CA GLY A 62 -6.70 14.32 13.01
C GLY A 62 -5.41 14.46 12.19
N ARG A 63 -4.51 13.50 12.30
CA ARG A 63 -3.26 13.47 11.54
C ARG A 63 -2.99 12.07 10.98
N VAL A 64 -2.28 12.04 9.86
CA VAL A 64 -1.93 10.80 9.16
C VAL A 64 -0.44 10.79 8.85
N ARG A 65 0.17 9.63 8.80
CA ARG A 65 1.52 9.45 8.26
C ARG A 65 1.65 8.16 7.45
N LYS A 66 2.38 8.24 6.36
CA LYS A 66 2.97 7.06 5.73
C LYS A 66 4.20 6.70 6.53
N TYR A 67 4.27 5.47 7.00
CA TYR A 67 5.41 5.01 7.79
C TYR A 67 6.16 3.90 7.08
N THR A 68 7.45 3.90 7.31
CA THR A 68 8.32 2.75 7.09
C THR A 68 8.83 2.32 8.44
N GLY A 69 8.78 1.05 8.74
CA GLY A 69 9.13 0.59 10.06
C GLY A 69 9.85 -0.73 10.08
N TRP A 70 10.53 -0.98 11.19
CA TRP A 70 11.20 -2.22 11.48
C TRP A 70 10.82 -2.68 12.86
N LEU A 71 10.15 -3.85 12.96
CA LEU A 71 9.55 -4.35 14.19
C LEU A 71 8.55 -3.34 14.79
N HIS A 72 8.94 -2.71 15.91
CA HIS A 72 8.11 -1.73 16.62
C HIS A 72 8.51 -0.28 16.34
N LEU A 73 9.63 -0.07 15.64
CA LEU A 73 10.12 1.27 15.29
C LEU A 73 9.48 1.70 13.98
N ARG A 74 8.76 2.82 13.99
CA ARG A 74 8.09 3.39 12.81
C ARG A 74 8.56 4.81 12.59
N TRP A 75 9.00 5.07 11.37
CA TRP A 75 9.46 6.39 10.94
C TRP A 75 8.54 6.92 9.85
N GLY A 76 8.18 8.18 9.93
CA GLY A 76 7.35 8.86 8.94
C GLY A 76 7.01 10.26 9.43
N ILE A 77 6.66 11.12 8.49
CA ILE A 77 6.29 12.51 8.78
C ILE A 77 4.77 12.55 9.01
N TRP A 78 4.34 13.12 10.12
CA TRP A 78 2.94 13.35 10.41
C TRP A 78 2.40 14.52 9.60
N LEU A 79 1.33 14.29 8.87
CA LEU A 79 0.60 15.29 8.10
C LEU A 79 -0.72 15.58 8.82
N PRO A 80 -1.00 16.82 9.15
CA PRO A 80 -2.28 17.21 9.74
C PRO A 80 -3.38 17.15 8.68
N LEU A 81 -4.48 16.46 8.97
CA LEU A 81 -5.59 16.27 8.02
C LEU A 81 -6.44 17.55 7.80
N ASN A 82 -6.31 18.54 8.67
CA ASN A 82 -7.04 19.81 8.55
C ASN A 82 -6.62 20.67 7.35
N HIS A 83 -5.51 20.39 6.70
CA HIS A 83 -5.08 21.04 5.46
C HIS A 83 -5.81 20.49 4.23
N PHE A 84 -6.35 19.27 4.35
CA PHE A 84 -7.02 18.61 3.24
C PHE A 84 -8.53 18.81 3.29
N THR A 85 -9.16 18.93 2.14
CA THR A 85 -10.61 19.14 1.99
C THR A 85 -11.36 17.84 1.77
N LYS A 86 -10.72 16.88 1.08
CA LYS A 86 -11.32 15.58 0.78
C LYS A 86 -10.29 14.48 0.65
N VAL A 87 -10.75 13.24 0.79
CA VAL A 87 -10.00 12.03 0.50
C VAL A 87 -10.67 11.28 -0.64
N GLU A 88 -9.89 10.81 -1.60
CA GLU A 88 -10.37 10.02 -2.74
C GLU A 88 -9.70 8.66 -2.77
N LEU A 89 -10.47 7.64 -3.16
CA LEU A 89 -9.97 6.30 -3.44
C LEU A 89 -10.16 6.00 -4.93
N GLU A 90 -9.05 5.83 -5.64
CA GLU A 90 -9.02 5.57 -7.07
C GLU A 90 -8.34 4.23 -7.40
N GLU A 91 -8.76 3.59 -8.51
CA GLU A 91 -8.08 2.43 -9.08
C GLU A 91 -7.11 2.89 -10.17
N PHE A 92 -5.85 2.52 -10.03
CA PHE A 92 -4.84 2.69 -11.07
C PHE A 92 -4.44 1.34 -11.66
N VAL A 93 -4.40 1.28 -12.99
CA VAL A 93 -3.95 0.10 -13.72
C VAL A 93 -2.56 0.39 -14.28
N VAL A 94 -1.55 -0.16 -13.64
CA VAL A 94 -0.17 -0.05 -14.14
C VAL A 94 0.07 -1.15 -15.15
N THR A 95 0.09 -0.78 -16.43
CA THR A 95 0.45 -1.70 -17.50
C THR A 95 1.95 -1.59 -17.76
N LYS A 96 2.70 -2.62 -17.37
CA LYS A 96 4.12 -2.67 -17.71
C LYS A 96 4.27 -3.09 -19.17
N PRO A 97 5.00 -2.32 -20.00
CA PRO A 97 5.29 -2.73 -21.35
C PRO A 97 6.04 -4.06 -21.35
N VAL A 98 5.76 -4.90 -22.35
CA VAL A 98 6.46 -6.18 -22.53
C VAL A 98 7.90 -5.87 -22.88
N ASP A 99 8.81 -6.13 -21.96
CA ASP A 99 10.22 -6.19 -22.31
C ASP A 99 10.44 -7.34 -23.28
N SER A 100 11.11 -7.08 -24.40
CA SER A 100 11.33 -8.03 -25.51
C SER A 100 12.00 -9.35 -25.09
N TRP A 101 12.50 -9.44 -23.86
CA TRP A 101 13.09 -10.62 -23.25
C TRP A 101 12.09 -11.46 -22.43
N ASN A 102 10.92 -10.92 -22.06
CA ASN A 102 9.92 -11.65 -21.31
C ASN A 102 8.88 -12.26 -22.28
N ARG A 103 8.89 -13.57 -22.42
CA ARG A 103 7.90 -14.34 -23.19
C ARG A 103 6.50 -14.34 -22.52
N PHE A 104 6.36 -13.72 -21.36
CA PHE A 104 5.08 -13.54 -20.68
C PHE A 104 4.45 -12.23 -21.18
N GLY A 105 3.21 -12.29 -21.61
CA GLY A 105 2.46 -11.14 -22.11
C GLY A 105 2.40 -9.95 -21.14
N PRO A 106 1.77 -8.84 -21.53
CA PRO A 106 1.69 -7.64 -20.71
C PRO A 106 1.08 -7.98 -19.34
N THR A 107 1.83 -7.72 -18.28
CA THR A 107 1.33 -7.91 -16.92
C THR A 107 0.72 -6.60 -16.45
N SER A 108 -0.58 -6.55 -16.26
CA SER A 108 -1.26 -5.44 -15.61
C SER A 108 -1.41 -5.73 -14.13
N SER A 109 -0.90 -4.84 -13.30
CA SER A 109 -1.18 -4.82 -11.87
C SER A 109 -2.15 -3.70 -11.56
N LYS A 110 -3.13 -3.98 -10.71
CA LYS A 110 -4.06 -2.98 -10.20
C LYS A 110 -3.57 -2.52 -8.84
N THR A 111 -3.58 -1.22 -8.62
CA THR A 111 -3.34 -0.59 -7.34
C THR A 111 -4.53 0.30 -6.98
N PHE A 112 -4.76 0.49 -5.70
CA PHE A 112 -5.80 1.35 -5.15
C PHE A 112 -5.11 2.44 -4.36
N ASP A 113 -5.16 3.65 -4.91
CA ASP A 113 -4.41 4.77 -4.36
C ASP A 113 -5.33 5.66 -3.53
N ILE A 114 -4.84 6.05 -2.36
CA ILE A 114 -5.51 7.01 -1.49
C ILE A 114 -4.89 8.37 -1.72
N LEU A 115 -5.73 9.27 -2.22
CA LEU A 115 -5.37 10.64 -2.56
C LEU A 115 -5.99 11.59 -1.55
N LEU A 116 -5.17 12.46 -0.99
CA LEU A 116 -5.61 13.59 -0.18
C LEU A 116 -5.57 14.85 -1.03
N ILE A 117 -6.65 15.62 -1.03
CA ILE A 117 -6.78 16.84 -1.83
C ILE A 117 -6.85 18.02 -0.91
N ASP A 118 -5.95 18.96 -1.13
CA ASP A 118 -5.85 20.22 -0.38
C ASP A 118 -6.88 21.25 -0.84
N VAL A 119 -6.92 22.39 -0.16
CA VAL A 119 -7.76 23.55 -0.48
C VAL A 119 -7.46 24.11 -1.87
N ASP A 120 -6.23 24.03 -2.31
CA ASP A 120 -5.76 24.53 -3.60
C ASP A 120 -5.88 23.49 -4.74
N ASP A 121 -6.64 22.40 -4.52
CA ASP A 121 -6.78 21.24 -5.41
C ASP A 121 -5.44 20.52 -5.70
N GLU A 122 -4.43 20.72 -4.87
CA GLU A 122 -3.20 19.94 -4.94
C GLU A 122 -3.46 18.50 -4.46
N ILE A 123 -3.00 17.55 -5.24
CA ILE A 123 -3.19 16.12 -4.98
C ILE A 123 -1.96 15.60 -4.27
N PHE A 124 -2.17 15.06 -3.07
CA PHE A 124 -1.14 14.37 -2.30
C PHE A 124 -1.46 12.87 -2.25
N GLU A 125 -0.62 12.06 -2.88
CA GLU A 125 -0.72 10.61 -2.82
C GLU A 125 -0.22 10.14 -1.45
N LEU A 126 -1.15 9.64 -0.63
CA LEU A 126 -0.81 9.13 0.69
C LEU A 126 -0.17 7.75 0.59
N ASN A 127 -0.83 6.82 -0.09
CA ASN A 127 -0.37 5.44 -0.22
C ASN A 127 -1.11 4.68 -1.32
N ASP A 128 -0.41 3.71 -1.91
CA ASP A 128 -0.92 2.74 -2.86
C ASP A 128 -1.11 1.37 -2.20
N PHE A 129 -2.23 0.72 -2.44
CA PHE A 129 -2.55 -0.60 -1.92
C PHE A 129 -2.80 -1.59 -3.06
N PHE A 130 -2.31 -2.81 -2.91
CA PHE A 130 -2.62 -3.91 -3.84
C PHE A 130 -3.94 -4.60 -3.50
N ASP A 131 -4.43 -4.42 -2.28
CA ASP A 131 -5.64 -5.03 -1.77
C ASP A 131 -6.71 -3.96 -1.54
N TYR A 132 -7.85 -4.12 -2.23
CA TYR A 132 -8.96 -3.19 -2.14
C TYR A 132 -9.53 -3.07 -0.72
N ASP A 133 -9.65 -4.19 -0.01
CA ASP A 133 -10.24 -4.19 1.34
C ASP A 133 -9.40 -3.36 2.31
N LYS A 134 -8.08 -3.43 2.19
CA LYS A 134 -7.16 -2.59 2.98
C LYS A 134 -7.21 -1.12 2.60
N ALA A 135 -7.33 -0.84 1.30
CA ALA A 135 -7.49 0.52 0.81
C ALA A 135 -8.78 1.14 1.36
N VAL A 136 -9.89 0.39 1.33
CA VAL A 136 -11.18 0.82 1.91
C VAL A 136 -11.06 1.02 3.41
N GLU A 137 -10.43 0.11 4.14
CA GLU A 137 -10.23 0.24 5.58
C GLU A 137 -9.45 1.51 5.94
N CYS A 138 -8.41 1.83 5.18
CA CYS A 138 -7.63 3.05 5.35
C CYS A 138 -8.47 4.29 5.01
N PHE A 139 -9.18 4.28 3.88
CA PHE A 139 -10.05 5.34 3.41
C PHE A 139 -11.14 5.67 4.44
N GLU A 140 -11.90 4.68 4.91
CA GLU A 140 -12.95 4.85 5.92
C GLU A 140 -12.38 5.40 7.24
N SER A 141 -11.18 4.98 7.60
CA SER A 141 -10.52 5.46 8.82
C SER A 141 -10.16 6.94 8.74
N ILE A 142 -9.80 7.42 7.55
CA ILE A 142 -9.54 8.85 7.30
C ILE A 142 -10.86 9.62 7.25
N GLU A 143 -11.90 9.08 6.62
CA GLU A 143 -13.23 9.69 6.57
C GLU A 143 -13.82 9.92 7.98
N LEU A 144 -13.59 8.97 8.90
CA LEU A 144 -13.99 9.11 10.29
C LEU A 144 -13.34 10.29 11.02
N THR A 145 -12.25 10.85 10.51
CA THR A 145 -11.65 12.08 11.07
C THR A 145 -12.36 13.35 10.64
N GLY A 146 -13.41 13.25 9.80
CA GLY A 146 -14.25 14.37 9.36
C GLY A 146 -13.94 14.88 7.95
N LEU A 147 -13.02 14.27 7.23
CA LEU A 147 -12.77 14.56 5.82
C LEU A 147 -13.90 14.01 4.95
N LYS A 148 -14.26 14.75 3.89
CA LYS A 148 -15.23 14.26 2.91
C LYS A 148 -14.60 13.16 2.04
N GLY A 149 -15.15 11.96 2.10
CA GLY A 149 -14.68 10.81 1.31
C GLY A 149 -15.38 10.70 -0.05
N GLU A 150 -14.64 10.33 -1.10
CA GLU A 150 -15.18 9.95 -2.40
C GLU A 150 -14.50 8.68 -2.92
N ASN A 151 -15.23 7.54 -2.88
CA ASN A 151 -14.74 6.29 -3.42
C ASN A 151 -15.10 6.18 -4.91
N LYS A 152 -14.22 6.67 -5.77
CA LYS A 152 -14.44 6.69 -7.23
C LYS A 152 -14.51 5.29 -7.83
N TYR A 153 -13.74 4.35 -7.34
CA TYR A 153 -13.79 2.95 -7.79
C TYR A 153 -15.16 2.31 -7.55
N ALA A 154 -15.73 2.48 -6.36
CA ALA A 154 -17.06 1.96 -6.05
C ALA A 154 -18.14 2.61 -6.94
N LEU A 155 -18.04 3.92 -7.18
CA LEU A 155 -18.96 4.66 -8.05
C LEU A 155 -18.90 4.17 -9.51
N GLU A 156 -17.71 3.94 -10.05
CA GLU A 156 -17.56 3.42 -11.42
C GLU A 156 -18.08 1.99 -11.55
N THR A 157 -17.78 1.14 -10.60
CA THR A 157 -18.26 -0.24 -10.57
C THR A 157 -19.78 -0.32 -10.52
N LEU A 158 -20.41 0.56 -9.74
CA LEU A 158 -21.87 0.68 -9.69
C LEU A 158 -22.45 1.14 -11.04
N LYS A 159 -21.87 2.16 -11.67
CA LYS A 159 -22.28 2.65 -13.01
C LYS A 159 -22.18 1.54 -14.07
N LEU A 160 -21.09 0.77 -14.08
CA LEU A 160 -20.91 -0.35 -15.01
C LEU A 160 -21.92 -1.46 -14.78
N THR A 161 -22.20 -1.79 -13.52
CA THR A 161 -23.19 -2.81 -13.16
C THR A 161 -24.60 -2.40 -13.58
N GLN A 162 -24.97 -1.14 -13.38
CA GLN A 162 -26.26 -0.60 -13.84
C GLN A 162 -26.39 -0.65 -15.37
N ARG A 163 -25.36 -0.23 -16.11
CA ARG A 163 -25.34 -0.32 -17.59
C ARG A 163 -25.53 -1.75 -18.09
N ARG A 164 -24.84 -2.74 -17.49
CA ARG A 164 -25.01 -4.18 -17.83
C ARG A 164 -26.42 -4.68 -17.56
N ARG A 165 -27.05 -4.26 -16.43
CA ARG A 165 -28.45 -4.63 -16.13
C ARG A 165 -29.45 -4.05 -17.14
N LEU A 166 -29.23 -2.81 -17.58
CA LEU A 166 -30.07 -2.17 -18.59
C LEU A 166 -29.94 -2.84 -19.97
N GLN A 167 -28.72 -3.25 -20.35
CA GLN A 167 -28.48 -3.98 -21.60
C GLN A 167 -29.14 -5.36 -21.63
N ARG A 168 -29.21 -6.07 -20.50
CA ARG A 168 -29.88 -7.39 -20.40
C ARG A 168 -31.38 -7.30 -20.42
N ARG A 169 -32.00 -6.13 -20.24
CA ARG A 169 -33.45 -5.93 -20.27
C ARG A 169 -33.97 -5.48 -21.64
N ARG A 170 -33.10 -5.20 -22.58
CA ARG A 170 -33.40 -4.95 -24.01
C ARG A 170 -33.24 -6.22 -24.82
#